data_ad7bf85a8d58b6f246da7fc6c2aa8cd6
#
_entry.id   ad7bf85a8d58b6f246da7fc6c2aa8cd6
#
_cell.length_a   1.000
_cell.length_b   1.000
_cell.length_c   1.000
_cell.angle_alpha   90.00
_cell.angle_beta   90.00
_cell.angle_gamma   90.00
#
_symmetry.space_group_name_H-M   'P 1'
#
loop_
_entity.id
_entity.type
_entity.pdbx_description
1 polymer ?
#
loop_
_entity_poly.entity_id
_entity_poly.type
_entity_poly.pdbx_seq_one_letter_code
_entity_poly.pdbx_strand_id
1 'polypeptide(L)'
;RQMCIRDRLKGKSQLEGNVILLLIMTITITSFFVEAGEEGVSSTYEPIGAWVADTIVPSTNLVVGASWAHMLAIATFLFLIPLSKHMHLVMAFPNVFFHDMRPMATMEPLQRGEDGKAVPLEDLDLESFGTANYTDLTWRHLIDGWACTSCARCQDVCPAYASGKALNPMEIIHDVRYYANDNYATLMAGEKPEEDIIARFGEDSIWACTTCHACVEACPIYIDHVPKLTDARRHLMMERMEFDEKVEDTVMPLMATIENLESDSNPYGLPSHERGDWAADLDVKVAEPAEYIYFAGCAASFDERNKKVARDTISIMKEAGLDVGILGMQEGCSGDAARRAGNEYLFQMLAETNLATFEEIGVKKIVASCPHCFHTLGKEYKDYGGEDIEVMHHSQLINHLQVEGKLPDPQHDGSVTYHDPCYLGRIGGELEAPRNAIGGVDVETERTGKSSFCCGAGGAQMWMEEHVDDGYDRVNVIRSKEIASTGADTVAVGCPFCSTMITDGLSAIGSEMEVKDIAEIVWEQIKANDAAI
;
A
#
# COMPACT_ATOMS: atom_id res chain seq x y z
N ARG A 1 -19.90 8.96 9.71
CA ARG A 1 -19.72 10.08 10.66
C ARG A 1 -18.35 10.70 10.43
N GLN A 2 -18.30 11.85 9.77
CA GLN A 2 -17.07 12.66 9.76
C GLN A 2 -16.87 13.17 11.20
N MET A 3 -15.98 12.52 11.96
CA MET A 3 -15.51 13.11 13.20
C MET A 3 -14.77 14.41 12.86
N CYS A 4 -15.05 15.46 13.58
CA CYS A 4 -14.39 16.74 13.40
C CYS A 4 -12.88 16.58 13.65
N ILE A 5 -12.04 17.13 12.79
CA ILE A 5 -10.56 17.13 12.94
C ILE A 5 -10.14 17.56 14.35
N ARG A 6 -10.90 18.48 14.95
CA ARG A 6 -10.67 18.99 16.32
C ARG A 6 -10.68 17.87 17.38
N ASP A 7 -11.49 16.82 17.20
CA ASP A 7 -11.62 15.74 18.20
C ASP A 7 -10.45 14.75 18.16
N ARG A 8 -9.66 14.80 17.07
CA ARG A 8 -8.51 13.93 16.82
C ARG A 8 -7.18 14.55 17.28
N LEU A 9 -7.14 15.86 17.49
CA LEU A 9 -5.95 16.59 17.95
C LEU A 9 -5.94 16.70 19.46
N LYS A 10 -4.85 16.29 20.10
CA LYS A 10 -4.66 16.38 21.56
C LYS A 10 -3.46 17.25 21.92
N GLY A 11 -3.48 17.88 23.13
CA GLY A 11 -2.34 18.59 23.69
C GLY A 11 -1.90 19.84 22.92
N LYS A 12 -0.59 19.97 22.66
CA LYS A 12 0.02 21.15 22.00
C LYS A 12 -0.61 21.45 20.63
N SER A 13 -0.93 20.43 19.84
CA SER A 13 -1.55 20.60 18.51
C SER A 13 -2.96 21.21 18.57
N GLN A 14 -3.71 20.94 19.64
CA GLN A 14 -5.02 21.55 19.85
C GLN A 14 -4.90 23.03 20.22
N LEU A 15 -3.92 23.39 21.07
CA LEU A 15 -3.66 24.77 21.43
C LEU A 15 -3.25 25.62 20.22
N GLU A 16 -2.31 25.11 19.41
CA GLU A 16 -1.91 25.76 18.15
C GLU A 16 -3.11 25.99 17.23
N GLY A 17 -3.96 24.99 17.03
CA GLY A 17 -5.17 25.09 16.24
C GLY A 17 -6.13 26.18 16.74
N ASN A 18 -6.31 26.29 18.05
CA ASN A 18 -7.17 27.32 18.66
C ASN A 18 -6.59 28.74 18.47
N VAL A 19 -5.27 28.90 18.61
CA VAL A 19 -4.59 30.19 18.39
C VAL A 19 -4.77 30.65 16.93
N ILE A 20 -4.56 29.75 15.96
CA ILE A 20 -4.74 30.07 14.54
C ILE A 20 -6.19 30.41 14.21
N LEU A 21 -7.16 29.66 14.73
CA LEU A 21 -8.57 29.99 14.55
C LEU A 21 -8.91 31.36 15.10
N LEU A 22 -8.37 31.72 16.28
CA LEU A 22 -8.55 33.04 16.86
C LEU A 22 -7.96 34.15 15.97
N LEU A 23 -6.75 33.93 15.42
CA LEU A 23 -6.14 34.89 14.48
C LEU A 23 -6.95 35.04 13.22
N ILE A 24 -7.42 33.93 12.61
CA ILE A 24 -8.30 33.98 11.42
C ILE A 24 -9.60 34.73 11.73
N MET A 25 -10.25 34.46 12.84
CA MET A 25 -11.43 35.20 13.29
C MET A 25 -11.12 36.70 13.44
N THR A 26 -10.01 37.02 14.08
CA THR A 26 -9.59 38.43 14.27
C THR A 26 -9.38 39.12 12.93
N ILE A 27 -8.65 38.48 12.00
CA ILE A 27 -8.41 39.01 10.64
C ILE A 27 -9.75 39.22 9.93
N THR A 28 -10.66 38.24 9.96
CA THR A 28 -11.96 38.33 9.28
C THR A 28 -12.86 39.42 9.88
N ILE A 29 -12.94 39.50 11.21
CA ILE A 29 -13.77 40.51 11.87
C ILE A 29 -13.21 41.94 11.62
N THR A 30 -11.91 42.10 11.75
CA THR A 30 -11.27 43.40 11.56
C THR A 30 -11.32 43.86 10.11
N SER A 31 -11.31 42.96 9.10
CA SER A 31 -11.47 43.35 7.70
C SER A 31 -12.82 44.02 7.46
N PHE A 32 -13.92 43.52 8.03
CA PHE A 32 -15.24 44.15 7.87
C PHE A 32 -15.32 45.58 8.45
N PHE A 33 -14.58 45.84 9.55
CA PHE A 33 -14.50 47.21 10.09
C PHE A 33 -13.62 48.13 9.25
N VAL A 34 -12.57 47.59 8.63
CA VAL A 34 -11.71 48.36 7.71
C VAL A 34 -12.49 48.70 6.45
N GLU A 35 -13.16 47.70 5.82
CA GLU A 35 -14.04 47.89 4.67
C GLU A 35 -15.14 48.93 4.95
N ALA A 36 -15.81 48.82 6.11
CA ALA A 36 -16.85 49.77 6.50
C ALA A 36 -16.38 51.21 6.67
N GLY A 37 -15.07 51.45 6.80
CA GLY A 37 -14.45 52.77 6.87
C GLY A 37 -14.08 53.38 5.51
N GLU A 38 -14.22 52.60 4.42
CA GLU A 38 -13.92 53.08 3.07
C GLU A 38 -15.08 53.90 2.48
N GLU A 39 -14.74 54.96 1.70
CA GLU A 39 -15.75 55.73 1.00
C GLU A 39 -16.31 54.93 -0.20
N GLY A 40 -17.64 54.71 -0.21
CA GLY A 40 -18.32 54.07 -1.33
C GLY A 40 -18.37 52.55 -1.23
N VAL A 41 -18.37 51.96 -0.03
CA VAL A 41 -18.56 50.51 0.21
C VAL A 41 -19.80 49.99 -0.56
N SER A 42 -19.59 48.95 -1.36
CA SER A 42 -20.63 48.41 -2.23
C SER A 42 -21.37 47.26 -1.56
N SER A 43 -22.70 47.41 -1.41
CA SER A 43 -23.56 46.31 -0.90
C SER A 43 -23.60 45.07 -1.82
N THR A 44 -23.15 45.20 -3.07
CA THR A 44 -23.11 44.08 -4.04
C THR A 44 -21.84 43.29 -3.93
N TYR A 45 -20.70 43.91 -3.71
CA TYR A 45 -19.38 43.24 -3.67
C TYR A 45 -18.87 43.02 -2.24
N GLU A 46 -19.27 43.90 -1.31
CA GLU A 46 -18.85 43.89 0.10
C GLU A 46 -20.05 43.95 1.04
N PRO A 47 -20.98 42.98 0.96
CA PRO A 47 -22.29 43.07 1.62
C PRO A 47 -22.19 43.16 3.15
N ILE A 48 -21.18 42.50 3.76
CA ILE A 48 -20.99 42.54 5.22
C ILE A 48 -20.37 43.86 5.66
N GLY A 49 -19.36 44.36 4.94
CA GLY A 49 -18.75 45.68 5.20
C GLY A 49 -19.78 46.80 5.09
N ALA A 50 -20.62 46.79 4.04
CA ALA A 50 -21.72 47.72 3.87
C ALA A 50 -22.74 47.64 5.02
N TRP A 51 -23.13 46.43 5.44
CA TRP A 51 -24.03 46.23 6.60
C TRP A 51 -23.42 46.77 7.90
N VAL A 52 -22.11 46.58 8.13
CA VAL A 52 -21.38 47.13 9.28
C VAL A 52 -21.37 48.68 9.21
N ALA A 53 -21.09 49.25 8.03
CA ALA A 53 -21.10 50.71 7.82
C ALA A 53 -22.46 51.31 8.14
N ASP A 54 -23.56 50.71 7.69
CA ASP A 54 -24.93 51.20 7.90
C ASP A 54 -25.43 51.01 9.34
N THR A 55 -25.00 49.89 10.01
CA THR A 55 -25.53 49.51 11.32
C THR A 55 -24.74 50.11 12.47
N ILE A 56 -23.39 50.10 12.38
CA ILE A 56 -22.49 50.51 13.45
C ILE A 56 -21.96 51.93 13.25
N VAL A 57 -21.93 52.43 12.01
CA VAL A 57 -21.36 53.74 11.64
C VAL A 57 -19.98 53.93 12.29
N PRO A 58 -18.95 53.24 11.84
CA PRO A 58 -17.68 53.17 12.54
C PRO A 58 -17.00 54.53 12.62
N SER A 59 -16.56 54.91 13.83
CA SER A 59 -15.76 56.11 14.01
C SER A 59 -14.35 55.94 13.42
N THR A 60 -13.70 57.03 13.02
CA THR A 60 -12.32 57.00 12.50
C THR A 60 -11.36 56.27 13.45
N ASN A 61 -11.51 56.44 14.77
CA ASN A 61 -10.67 55.74 15.77
C ASN A 61 -10.92 54.22 15.77
N LEU A 62 -12.17 53.79 15.54
CA LEU A 62 -12.50 52.37 15.46
C LEU A 62 -11.90 51.75 14.19
N VAL A 63 -11.99 52.40 13.05
CA VAL A 63 -11.39 51.97 11.78
C VAL A 63 -9.87 51.87 11.89
N VAL A 64 -9.21 52.92 12.43
CA VAL A 64 -7.77 52.92 12.65
C VAL A 64 -7.35 51.78 13.61
N GLY A 65 -8.09 51.60 14.72
CA GLY A 65 -7.84 50.51 15.66
C GLY A 65 -8.01 49.14 15.01
N ALA A 66 -9.06 48.94 14.21
CA ALA A 66 -9.30 47.69 13.46
C ALA A 66 -8.18 47.42 12.43
N SER A 67 -7.70 48.47 11.71
CA SER A 67 -6.60 48.36 10.76
C SER A 67 -5.30 47.89 11.43
N TRP A 68 -4.95 48.47 12.60
CA TRP A 68 -3.79 48.02 13.37
C TRP A 68 -3.94 46.59 13.90
N ALA A 69 -5.12 46.24 14.43
CA ALA A 69 -5.39 44.89 14.90
C ALA A 69 -5.30 43.87 13.75
N HIS A 70 -5.83 44.23 12.57
CA HIS A 70 -5.76 43.42 11.35
C HIS A 70 -4.31 43.16 10.93
N MET A 71 -3.51 44.21 10.78
CA MET A 71 -2.10 44.11 10.41
C MET A 71 -1.28 43.28 11.42
N LEU A 72 -1.50 43.51 12.71
CA LEU A 72 -0.81 42.77 13.77
C LEU A 72 -1.20 41.29 13.77
N ALA A 73 -2.48 40.99 13.54
CA ALA A 73 -2.96 39.62 13.45
C ALA A 73 -2.36 38.91 12.23
N ILE A 74 -2.30 39.54 11.05
CA ILE A 74 -1.63 39.03 9.85
C ILE A 74 -0.14 38.83 10.12
N ALA A 75 0.57 39.79 10.66
CA ALA A 75 2.00 39.67 10.96
C ALA A 75 2.29 38.49 11.94
N THR A 76 1.46 38.38 12.98
CA THR A 76 1.56 37.25 13.94
C THR A 76 1.28 35.93 13.26
N PHE A 77 0.25 35.87 12.39
CA PHE A 77 -0.07 34.65 11.66
C PHE A 77 1.07 34.24 10.71
N LEU A 78 1.63 35.16 9.94
CA LEU A 78 2.77 34.92 9.06
C LEU A 78 4.02 34.44 9.81
N PHE A 79 4.27 35.01 11.00
CA PHE A 79 5.38 34.61 11.87
C PHE A 79 5.17 33.19 12.43
N LEU A 80 3.93 32.80 12.72
CA LEU A 80 3.62 31.46 13.26
C LEU A 80 3.62 30.35 12.20
N ILE A 81 3.40 30.64 10.92
CA ILE A 81 3.35 29.62 9.84
C ILE A 81 4.60 28.71 9.88
N PRO A 82 5.84 29.22 9.77
CA PRO A 82 7.03 28.36 9.72
C PRO A 82 7.31 27.60 11.02
N LEU A 83 6.78 28.09 12.16
CA LEU A 83 7.02 27.51 13.48
C LEU A 83 5.94 26.49 13.91
N SER A 84 4.89 26.33 13.11
CA SER A 84 3.73 25.51 13.46
C SER A 84 3.40 24.49 12.40
N LYS A 85 2.38 23.64 12.69
CA LYS A 85 1.83 22.71 11.69
C LYS A 85 1.32 23.40 10.42
N HIS A 86 1.11 24.72 10.45
CA HIS A 86 0.61 25.48 9.30
C HIS A 86 1.66 25.70 8.21
N MET A 87 2.90 25.25 8.42
CA MET A 87 3.91 25.13 7.35
C MET A 87 3.40 24.31 6.16
N HIS A 88 2.41 23.44 6.38
CA HIS A 88 1.76 22.68 5.29
C HIS A 88 1.15 23.59 4.20
N LEU A 89 0.73 24.82 4.53
CA LEU A 89 0.21 25.78 3.53
C LEU A 89 1.26 26.13 2.47
N VAL A 90 2.54 26.07 2.83
CA VAL A 90 3.66 26.34 1.93
C VAL A 90 4.18 25.03 1.33
N MET A 91 4.38 24.00 2.17
CA MET A 91 5.04 22.76 1.78
C MET A 91 4.15 21.75 1.03
N ALA A 92 2.82 21.87 1.15
CA ALA A 92 1.92 21.02 0.36
C ALA A 92 2.07 21.25 -1.15
N PHE A 93 2.35 22.50 -1.59
CA PHE A 93 2.51 22.79 -3.01
C PHE A 93 3.73 22.06 -3.62
N PRO A 94 4.97 22.22 -3.13
CA PRO A 94 6.10 21.46 -3.66
C PRO A 94 5.91 19.96 -3.47
N ASN A 95 5.29 19.49 -2.38
CA ASN A 95 5.04 18.07 -2.18
C ASN A 95 4.13 17.47 -3.26
N VAL A 96 3.04 18.16 -3.61
CA VAL A 96 2.14 17.75 -4.70
C VAL A 96 2.83 17.87 -6.06
N PHE A 97 3.61 18.93 -6.29
CA PHE A 97 4.27 19.16 -7.57
C PHE A 97 5.36 18.12 -7.88
N PHE A 98 6.10 17.70 -6.87
CA PHE A 98 7.19 16.74 -6.99
C PHE A 98 6.81 15.31 -6.54
N HIS A 99 5.51 14.99 -6.48
CA HIS A 99 5.13 13.64 -6.09
C HIS A 99 5.65 12.59 -7.08
N ASP A 100 5.90 11.39 -6.60
CA ASP A 100 6.36 10.28 -7.42
C ASP A 100 5.26 9.86 -8.40
N MET A 101 5.58 9.85 -9.69
CA MET A 101 4.65 9.46 -10.76
C MET A 101 4.82 8.02 -11.20
N ARG A 102 5.77 7.28 -10.62
CA ARG A 102 5.90 5.84 -10.90
C ARG A 102 4.68 5.08 -10.39
N PRO A 103 4.45 3.85 -10.86
CA PRO A 103 3.38 3.02 -10.33
C PRO A 103 3.46 2.92 -8.79
N MET A 104 2.30 3.02 -8.12
CA MET A 104 2.22 2.90 -6.66
C MET A 104 2.88 1.60 -6.20
N ALA A 105 3.54 1.62 -5.04
CA ALA A 105 4.26 0.51 -4.42
C ALA A 105 5.53 0.04 -5.16
N THR A 106 5.98 0.72 -6.21
CA THR A 106 7.30 0.45 -6.80
C THR A 106 8.38 0.96 -5.84
N MET A 107 9.21 0.05 -5.35
CA MET A 107 10.32 0.37 -4.44
C MET A 107 11.57 0.72 -5.24
N GLU A 108 12.39 1.63 -4.69
CA GLU A 108 13.70 1.91 -5.26
C GLU A 108 14.63 0.69 -5.11
N PRO A 109 15.47 0.39 -6.14
CA PRO A 109 16.57 -0.56 -5.95
C PRO A 109 17.59 -0.01 -4.95
N LEU A 110 18.52 -0.86 -4.50
CA LEU A 110 19.59 -0.45 -3.59
C LEU A 110 20.43 0.69 -4.17
N GLN A 111 20.78 0.59 -5.43
CA GLN A 111 21.54 1.59 -6.17
C GLN A 111 21.05 1.65 -7.61
N ARG A 112 21.00 2.87 -8.19
CA ARG A 112 20.73 3.07 -9.62
C ARG A 112 22.00 3.45 -10.36
N GLY A 113 22.19 2.82 -11.51
CA GLY A 113 23.23 3.20 -12.46
C GLY A 113 22.86 4.48 -13.24
N GLU A 114 23.82 4.96 -14.05
CA GLU A 114 23.62 6.13 -14.90
C GLU A 114 22.53 5.93 -15.98
N ASP A 115 22.27 4.68 -16.34
CA ASP A 115 21.21 4.26 -17.27
C ASP A 115 19.80 4.25 -16.62
N GLY A 116 19.73 4.50 -15.31
CA GLY A 116 18.49 4.52 -14.52
C GLY A 116 18.01 3.14 -14.06
N LYS A 117 18.75 2.06 -14.36
CA LYS A 117 18.46 0.70 -13.90
C LYS A 117 19.12 0.39 -12.56
N ALA A 118 18.73 -0.72 -11.95
CA ALA A 118 19.41 -1.25 -10.77
C ALA A 118 20.86 -1.64 -11.13
N VAL A 119 21.78 -1.31 -10.24
CA VAL A 119 23.17 -1.78 -10.35
C VAL A 119 23.21 -3.27 -10.01
N PRO A 120 23.89 -4.14 -10.81
CA PRO A 120 24.02 -5.56 -10.49
C PRO A 120 24.65 -5.78 -9.11
N LEU A 121 24.30 -6.89 -8.45
CA LEU A 121 24.78 -7.19 -7.09
C LEU A 121 26.31 -7.17 -6.96
N GLU A 122 27.02 -7.64 -7.99
CA GLU A 122 28.49 -7.71 -8.01
C GLU A 122 29.18 -6.33 -8.11
N ASP A 123 28.45 -5.31 -8.57
CA ASP A 123 28.94 -3.95 -8.79
C ASP A 123 28.43 -2.95 -7.73
N LEU A 124 27.68 -3.40 -6.73
CA LEU A 124 27.17 -2.54 -5.66
C LEU A 124 28.31 -1.94 -4.83
N ASP A 125 28.31 -0.61 -4.69
CA ASP A 125 29.24 0.15 -3.85
C ASP A 125 28.42 0.99 -2.83
N LEU A 126 28.06 0.36 -1.72
CA LEU A 126 27.22 0.95 -0.68
C LEU A 126 27.90 0.84 0.68
N GLU A 127 27.94 1.96 1.41
CA GLU A 127 28.46 2.02 2.79
C GLU A 127 27.39 1.63 3.83
N SER A 128 26.11 1.75 3.50
CA SER A 128 24.98 1.45 4.39
C SER A 128 23.72 1.10 3.61
N PHE A 129 22.78 0.42 4.25
CA PHE A 129 21.53 -0.04 3.67
C PHE A 129 20.32 0.58 4.37
N GLY A 130 19.39 1.13 3.58
CA GLY A 130 18.12 1.66 4.08
C GLY A 130 18.29 2.96 4.89
N THR A 131 17.36 3.20 5.82
CA THR A 131 17.29 4.41 6.62
C THR A 131 17.47 4.09 8.10
N ALA A 132 18.58 4.54 8.68
CA ALA A 132 18.82 4.54 10.12
C ALA A 132 18.78 5.95 10.69
N ASN A 133 19.34 6.92 9.95
CA ASN A 133 19.47 8.29 10.41
C ASN A 133 18.51 9.20 9.65
N TYR A 134 18.22 10.35 10.22
CA TYR A 134 17.43 11.38 9.55
C TYR A 134 18.01 11.82 8.19
N THR A 135 19.32 11.83 8.07
CA THR A 135 20.03 12.20 6.84
C THR A 135 19.95 11.17 5.73
N ASP A 136 19.52 9.95 6.03
CA ASP A 136 19.34 8.88 5.04
C ASP A 136 17.97 9.01 4.33
N LEU A 137 17.05 9.80 4.93
CA LEU A 137 15.78 10.13 4.29
C LEU A 137 16.01 11.02 3.07
N THR A 138 15.32 10.72 1.97
CA THR A 138 15.35 11.57 0.79
C THR A 138 14.76 12.97 1.09
N TRP A 139 15.17 13.99 0.34
CA TRP A 139 14.61 15.33 0.48
C TRP A 139 13.07 15.35 0.38
N ARG A 140 12.51 14.45 -0.42
CA ARG A 140 11.08 14.28 -0.58
C ARG A 140 10.44 13.70 0.68
N HIS A 141 11.02 12.66 1.28
CA HIS A 141 10.57 12.11 2.55
C HIS A 141 10.60 13.16 3.67
N LEU A 142 11.59 14.07 3.63
CA LEU A 142 11.68 15.17 4.58
C LEU A 142 10.54 16.17 4.40
N ILE A 143 10.23 16.61 3.16
CA ILE A 143 9.14 17.54 2.87
C ILE A 143 7.79 17.00 3.36
N ASP A 144 7.52 15.71 3.26
CA ASP A 144 6.30 15.06 3.74
C ASP A 144 5.96 15.45 5.19
N GLY A 145 6.97 15.51 6.07
CA GLY A 145 6.81 15.88 7.48
C GLY A 145 6.24 17.28 7.69
N TRP A 146 6.59 18.22 6.80
CA TRP A 146 6.08 19.61 6.85
C TRP A 146 4.84 19.82 5.99
N ALA A 147 4.63 19.01 4.97
CA ALA A 147 3.44 19.07 4.12
C ALA A 147 2.19 18.48 4.80
N CYS A 148 2.35 17.59 5.78
CA CYS A 148 1.24 16.92 6.45
C CYS A 148 0.26 17.90 7.10
N THR A 149 -1.03 17.80 6.70
CA THR A 149 -2.13 18.63 7.23
C THR A 149 -2.70 18.10 8.55
N SER A 150 -2.22 16.98 9.06
CA SER A 150 -2.74 16.29 10.26
C SER A 150 -4.23 15.95 10.17
N CYS A 151 -4.73 15.60 9.00
CA CYS A 151 -6.16 15.33 8.76
C CYS A 151 -6.62 13.92 9.21
N ALA A 152 -5.69 13.06 9.58
CA ALA A 152 -5.87 11.68 10.06
C ALA A 152 -6.55 10.70 9.07
N ARG A 153 -6.74 11.05 7.80
CA ARG A 153 -7.32 10.12 6.79
C ARG A 153 -6.49 8.84 6.65
N CYS A 154 -5.16 8.95 6.65
CA CYS A 154 -4.25 7.82 6.57
C CYS A 154 -4.38 6.87 7.79
N GLN A 155 -4.61 7.42 8.97
CA GLN A 155 -4.88 6.67 10.20
C GLN A 155 -6.20 5.89 10.11
N ASP A 156 -7.28 6.54 9.65
CA ASP A 156 -8.62 5.96 9.59
C ASP A 156 -8.74 4.74 8.65
N VAL A 157 -7.90 4.68 7.62
CA VAL A 157 -7.91 3.60 6.63
C VAL A 157 -6.82 2.55 6.88
N CYS A 158 -5.95 2.76 7.87
CA CYS A 158 -4.84 1.86 8.14
C CYS A 158 -5.33 0.56 8.82
N PRO A 159 -5.07 -0.62 8.23
CA PRO A 159 -5.49 -1.89 8.83
C PRO A 159 -4.75 -2.19 10.15
N ALA A 160 -3.47 -1.88 10.24
CA ALA A 160 -2.70 -2.04 11.48
C ALA A 160 -3.26 -1.15 12.61
N TYR A 161 -3.56 0.11 12.33
CA TYR A 161 -4.19 0.99 13.30
C TYR A 161 -5.58 0.50 13.74
N ALA A 162 -6.37 -0.01 12.80
CA ALA A 162 -7.70 -0.54 13.10
C ALA A 162 -7.67 -1.81 13.97
N SER A 163 -6.60 -2.60 13.88
CA SER A 163 -6.38 -3.79 14.70
C SER A 163 -5.66 -3.50 16.04
N GLY A 164 -5.49 -2.23 16.42
CA GLY A 164 -4.84 -1.84 17.69
C GLY A 164 -3.33 -1.96 17.71
N LYS A 165 -2.68 -2.31 16.59
CA LYS A 165 -1.22 -2.34 16.50
C LYS A 165 -0.63 -0.94 16.65
N ALA A 166 0.64 -0.84 17.02
CA ALA A 166 1.35 0.41 17.29
C ALA A 166 1.39 1.39 16.13
N LEU A 167 1.32 0.91 14.87
CA LEU A 167 1.45 1.76 13.69
C LEU A 167 0.31 2.75 13.53
N ASN A 168 0.65 4.03 13.59
CA ASN A 168 -0.18 5.14 13.15
C ASN A 168 0.54 5.87 11.99
N PRO A 169 0.07 5.74 10.73
CA PRO A 169 0.75 6.36 9.59
C PRO A 169 0.90 7.88 9.69
N MET A 170 -0.04 8.56 10.36
CA MET A 170 0.06 10.02 10.57
C MET A 170 1.21 10.36 11.52
N GLU A 171 1.41 9.57 12.57
CA GLU A 171 2.47 9.80 13.56
C GLU A 171 3.85 9.57 12.94
N ILE A 172 4.04 8.54 12.11
CA ILE A 172 5.29 8.34 11.36
C ILE A 172 5.69 9.62 10.58
N ILE A 173 4.73 10.27 9.92
CA ILE A 173 5.01 11.51 9.18
C ILE A 173 5.28 12.69 10.12
N HIS A 174 4.59 12.76 11.25
CA HIS A 174 4.87 13.77 12.27
C HIS A 174 6.24 13.58 12.91
N ASP A 175 6.66 12.35 13.12
CA ASP A 175 7.95 12.02 13.71
C ASP A 175 9.12 12.49 12.86
N VAL A 176 9.01 12.44 11.53
CA VAL A 176 10.01 13.05 10.63
C VAL A 176 10.23 14.52 10.97
N ARG A 177 9.15 15.30 11.16
CA ARG A 177 9.25 16.73 11.52
C ARG A 177 9.69 16.95 12.97
N TYR A 178 9.13 16.20 13.91
CA TYR A 178 9.46 16.37 15.32
C TYR A 178 10.90 15.99 15.60
N TYR A 179 11.40 14.92 15.01
CA TYR A 179 12.80 14.53 15.12
C TYR A 179 13.74 15.65 14.66
N ALA A 180 13.44 16.27 13.51
CA ALA A 180 14.21 17.41 13.01
C ALA A 180 14.20 18.60 13.96
N ASN A 181 13.03 18.92 14.53
CA ASN A 181 12.89 20.05 15.45
C ASN A 181 13.61 19.80 16.79
N ASP A 182 13.49 18.58 17.33
CA ASP A 182 14.09 18.19 18.61
C ASP A 182 15.63 18.15 18.51
N ASN A 183 16.15 17.76 17.34
CA ASN A 183 17.58 17.59 17.07
C ASN A 183 18.18 18.71 16.20
N TYR A 184 17.49 19.86 16.05
CA TYR A 184 17.87 20.92 15.11
C TYR A 184 19.33 21.37 15.23
N ALA A 185 19.82 21.61 16.44
CA ALA A 185 21.19 22.09 16.68
C ALA A 185 22.24 21.07 16.24
N THR A 186 22.04 19.79 16.57
CA THR A 186 22.93 18.68 16.23
C THR A 186 22.98 18.47 14.72
N LEU A 187 21.81 18.44 14.07
CA LEU A 187 21.69 18.28 12.61
C LEU A 187 22.33 19.45 11.86
N MET A 188 22.16 20.70 12.34
CA MET A 188 22.80 21.88 11.74
C MET A 188 24.31 21.91 11.94
N ALA A 189 24.84 21.29 12.97
CA ALA A 189 26.27 21.09 13.17
C ALA A 189 26.85 19.99 12.27
N GLY A 190 26.02 19.23 11.52
CA GLY A 190 26.45 18.08 10.72
C GLY A 190 26.76 16.85 11.58
N GLU A 191 26.27 16.83 12.82
CA GLU A 191 26.46 15.72 13.75
C GLU A 191 25.26 14.78 13.72
N LYS A 192 25.47 13.51 14.08
CA LYS A 192 24.38 12.53 14.24
C LYS A 192 23.77 12.68 15.62
N PRO A 193 22.40 12.76 15.72
CA PRO A 193 21.71 12.66 17.01
C PRO A 193 21.98 11.33 17.72
N GLU A 194 21.82 11.32 19.04
CA GLU A 194 22.03 10.11 19.87
C GLU A 194 20.97 9.04 19.59
N GLU A 195 19.73 9.45 19.37
CA GLU A 195 18.61 8.58 18.99
C GLU A 195 18.50 8.54 17.45
N ASP A 196 18.41 7.36 16.86
CA ASP A 196 18.17 7.20 15.42
C ASP A 196 16.68 7.41 15.07
N ILE A 197 16.35 7.48 13.75
CA ILE A 197 14.97 7.69 13.31
C ILE A 197 14.13 6.41 13.49
N ILE A 198 14.73 5.23 13.53
CA ILE A 198 14.06 3.95 13.77
C ILE A 198 13.51 3.90 15.18
N ALA A 199 14.31 4.28 16.18
CA ALA A 199 13.86 4.36 17.56
C ALA A 199 12.70 5.36 17.71
N ARG A 200 12.70 6.44 16.92
CA ARG A 200 11.61 7.41 16.90
C ARG A 200 10.32 6.86 16.29
N PHE A 201 10.38 6.08 15.22
CA PHE A 201 9.23 5.43 14.62
C PHE A 201 8.69 4.28 15.48
N GLY A 202 9.58 3.61 16.21
CA GLY A 202 9.33 2.37 16.93
C GLY A 202 9.32 1.16 16.00
N GLU A 203 10.06 0.12 16.37
CA GLU A 203 10.13 -1.11 15.54
C GLU A 203 8.81 -1.83 15.45
N ASP A 204 8.01 -1.83 16.51
CA ASP A 204 6.65 -2.35 16.51
C ASP A 204 5.75 -1.67 15.47
N SER A 205 5.89 -0.35 15.28
CA SER A 205 5.22 0.39 14.22
C SER A 205 5.75 0.03 12.84
N ILE A 206 7.07 -0.10 12.68
CA ILE A 206 7.72 -0.45 11.41
C ILE A 206 7.26 -1.82 10.93
N TRP A 207 7.27 -2.81 11.82
CA TRP A 207 6.88 -4.18 11.48
C TRP A 207 5.37 -4.37 11.33
N ALA A 208 4.52 -3.55 11.93
CA ALA A 208 3.07 -3.64 11.78
C ALA A 208 2.54 -3.25 10.39
N CYS A 209 3.36 -2.67 9.51
CA CYS A 209 2.93 -2.21 8.20
C CYS A 209 2.68 -3.38 7.22
N THR A 210 1.46 -3.47 6.69
CA THR A 210 1.08 -4.45 5.65
C THR A 210 1.42 -4.01 4.23
N THR A 211 2.10 -2.91 4.01
CA THR A 211 2.44 -2.31 2.70
C THR A 211 1.25 -2.21 1.72
N CYS A 212 0.04 -2.09 2.22
CA CYS A 212 -1.18 -2.07 1.40
C CYS A 212 -1.47 -0.71 0.73
N HIS A 213 -0.69 0.33 1.01
CA HIS A 213 -0.80 1.70 0.48
C HIS A 213 -2.17 2.39 0.68
N ALA A 214 -3.02 1.90 1.58
CA ALA A 214 -4.30 2.57 1.88
C ALA A 214 -4.10 4.00 2.40
N CYS A 215 -3.06 4.23 3.20
CA CYS A 215 -2.68 5.55 3.71
C CYS A 215 -2.23 6.51 2.60
N VAL A 216 -1.54 6.01 1.58
CA VAL A 216 -1.08 6.77 0.40
C VAL A 216 -2.27 7.17 -0.47
N GLU A 217 -3.15 6.22 -0.81
CA GLU A 217 -4.37 6.47 -1.60
C GLU A 217 -5.30 7.48 -0.91
N ALA A 218 -5.41 7.44 0.42
CA ALA A 218 -6.26 8.35 1.18
C ALA A 218 -5.65 9.76 1.36
N CYS A 219 -4.37 9.96 1.05
CA CYS A 219 -3.68 11.23 1.30
C CYS A 219 -3.95 12.26 0.19
N PRO A 220 -4.63 13.40 0.50
CA PRO A 220 -4.98 14.39 -0.53
C PRO A 220 -3.79 15.20 -1.04
N ILE A 221 -2.62 15.07 -0.45
CA ILE A 221 -1.40 15.79 -0.80
C ILE A 221 -0.25 14.85 -1.16
N TYR A 222 -0.56 13.58 -1.50
CA TYR A 222 0.38 12.60 -2.03
C TYR A 222 1.60 12.31 -1.14
N ILE A 223 1.39 12.25 0.19
CA ILE A 223 2.42 11.78 1.12
C ILE A 223 2.61 10.28 0.93
N ASP A 224 3.85 9.87 0.74
CA ASP A 224 4.20 8.47 0.64
C ASP A 224 4.71 7.94 1.99
N HIS A 225 3.85 7.23 2.71
CA HIS A 225 4.14 6.73 4.05
C HIS A 225 4.99 5.46 4.04
N VAL A 226 4.73 4.58 3.06
CA VAL A 226 5.25 3.20 3.04
C VAL A 226 6.76 3.13 2.82
N PRO A 227 7.38 3.89 1.88
CA PRO A 227 8.83 3.83 1.67
C PRO A 227 9.66 4.11 2.93
N LYS A 228 9.21 5.02 3.80
CA LYS A 228 9.91 5.32 5.06
C LYS A 228 10.00 4.09 5.98
N LEU A 229 8.94 3.29 6.01
CA LEU A 229 8.88 2.06 6.81
C LEU A 229 9.66 0.93 6.16
N THR A 230 9.59 0.79 4.83
CA THR A 230 10.34 -0.25 4.12
C THR A 230 11.84 0.04 4.08
N ASP A 231 12.24 1.30 3.98
CA ASP A 231 13.66 1.67 4.07
C ASP A 231 14.22 1.49 5.49
N ALA A 232 13.41 1.73 6.54
CA ALA A 232 13.78 1.36 7.90
C ALA A 232 13.94 -0.17 8.05
N ARG A 233 13.04 -0.98 7.45
CA ARG A 233 13.19 -2.44 7.41
C ARG A 233 14.47 -2.88 6.69
N ARG A 234 14.87 -2.21 5.60
CA ARG A 234 16.13 -2.49 4.90
C ARG A 234 17.33 -2.39 5.84
N HIS A 235 17.38 -1.32 6.64
CA HIS A 235 18.44 -1.16 7.64
C HIS A 235 18.38 -2.27 8.71
N LEU A 236 17.19 -2.55 9.24
CA LEU A 236 17.00 -3.59 10.26
C LEU A 236 17.40 -4.98 9.76
N MET A 237 17.05 -5.33 8.50
CA MET A 237 17.28 -6.66 7.95
C MET A 237 18.67 -6.89 7.39
N MET A 238 19.32 -5.85 6.85
CA MET A 238 20.57 -6.02 6.09
C MET A 238 21.80 -5.46 6.81
N GLU A 239 21.62 -4.59 7.79
CA GLU A 239 22.75 -3.95 8.49
C GLU A 239 22.71 -4.23 10.00
N ARG A 240 21.62 -3.92 10.69
CA ARG A 240 21.55 -4.08 12.14
C ARG A 240 21.37 -5.54 12.56
N MET A 241 20.48 -6.30 11.91
CA MET A 241 20.20 -7.72 12.15
C MET A 241 19.87 -8.10 13.61
N GLU A 242 19.56 -7.13 14.44
CA GLU A 242 19.11 -7.26 15.81
C GLU A 242 17.75 -6.57 15.95
N PHE A 243 16.83 -7.15 16.72
CA PHE A 243 15.48 -6.66 16.89
C PHE A 243 15.20 -6.33 18.34
N ASP A 244 14.33 -5.35 18.59
CA ASP A 244 13.86 -5.06 19.95
C ASP A 244 13.12 -6.26 20.53
N GLU A 245 13.33 -6.55 21.84
CA GLU A 245 12.68 -7.65 22.57
C GLU A 245 11.15 -7.70 22.36
N LYS A 246 10.51 -6.55 22.13
CA LYS A 246 9.06 -6.45 21.91
C LYS A 246 8.59 -7.02 20.57
N VAL A 247 9.46 -7.06 19.57
CA VAL A 247 9.12 -7.49 18.20
C VAL A 247 9.83 -8.77 17.80
N GLU A 248 10.76 -9.25 18.62
CA GLU A 248 11.56 -10.43 18.32
C GLU A 248 10.68 -11.65 18.01
N ASP A 249 9.72 -11.98 18.88
CA ASP A 249 8.78 -13.10 18.67
C ASP A 249 7.94 -12.92 17.39
N THR A 250 7.62 -11.68 17.02
CA THR A 250 6.88 -11.36 15.80
C THR A 250 7.71 -11.60 14.54
N VAL A 251 9.01 -11.26 14.58
CA VAL A 251 9.89 -11.25 13.40
C VAL A 251 10.64 -12.57 13.19
N MET A 252 10.90 -13.34 14.25
CA MET A 252 11.66 -14.59 14.14
C MET A 252 11.10 -15.61 13.13
N PRO A 253 9.77 -15.82 12.97
CA PRO A 253 9.24 -16.68 11.90
C PRO A 253 9.56 -16.16 10.49
N LEU A 254 9.61 -14.83 10.31
CA LEU A 254 10.03 -14.21 9.06
C LEU A 254 11.51 -14.49 8.78
N MET A 255 12.39 -14.48 9.79
CA MET A 255 13.81 -14.80 9.60
C MET A 255 13.99 -16.22 9.07
N ALA A 256 13.26 -17.19 9.62
CA ALA A 256 13.25 -18.56 9.09
C ALA A 256 12.75 -18.62 7.63
N THR A 257 11.76 -17.80 7.29
CA THR A 257 11.26 -17.66 5.91
C THR A 257 12.31 -17.07 4.97
N ILE A 258 13.09 -16.10 5.42
CA ILE A 258 14.21 -15.51 4.66
C ILE A 258 15.30 -16.57 4.40
N GLU A 259 15.68 -17.38 5.40
CA GLU A 259 16.61 -18.51 5.25
C GLU A 259 16.11 -19.53 4.22
N ASN A 260 14.82 -19.87 4.25
CA ASN A 260 14.19 -20.75 3.27
C ASN A 260 14.22 -20.17 1.85
N LEU A 261 13.99 -18.88 1.70
CA LEU A 261 14.07 -18.19 0.40
C LEU A 261 15.49 -18.21 -0.16
N GLU A 262 16.48 -18.10 0.71
CA GLU A 262 17.91 -18.12 0.34
C GLU A 262 18.38 -19.52 -0.07
N SER A 263 17.96 -20.56 0.66
CA SER A 263 18.37 -21.96 0.45
C SER A 263 17.58 -22.66 -0.66
N ASP A 264 16.25 -22.50 -0.68
CA ASP A 264 15.32 -23.28 -1.51
C ASP A 264 14.52 -22.44 -2.52
N SER A 265 14.78 -21.13 -2.59
CA SER A 265 14.05 -20.17 -3.43
C SER A 265 12.53 -20.20 -3.22
N ASN A 266 12.08 -20.61 -2.03
CA ASN A 266 10.68 -20.57 -1.63
C ASN A 266 10.52 -20.36 -0.11
N PRO A 267 9.45 -19.69 0.34
CA PRO A 267 9.27 -19.34 1.75
C PRO A 267 8.91 -20.54 2.66
N TYR A 268 8.53 -21.67 2.08
CA TYR A 268 8.10 -22.85 2.82
C TYR A 268 9.27 -23.79 3.20
N GLY A 269 10.47 -23.58 2.65
CA GLY A 269 11.62 -24.48 2.85
C GLY A 269 11.38 -25.89 2.27
N LEU A 270 10.55 -26.01 1.25
CA LEU A 270 10.27 -27.27 0.57
C LEU A 270 11.19 -27.43 -0.65
N PRO A 271 11.54 -28.70 -1.00
CA PRO A 271 12.47 -28.95 -2.09
C PRO A 271 12.01 -28.39 -3.43
N SER A 272 12.87 -27.66 -4.14
CA SER A 272 12.55 -27.02 -5.42
C SER A 272 12.09 -28.00 -6.50
N HIS A 273 12.49 -29.28 -6.44
CA HIS A 273 12.07 -30.30 -7.41
C HIS A 273 10.57 -30.65 -7.29
N GLU A 274 9.92 -30.40 -6.15
CA GLU A 274 8.48 -30.64 -5.94
C GLU A 274 7.61 -29.50 -6.52
N ARG A 275 8.22 -28.39 -6.92
CA ARG A 275 7.50 -27.18 -7.34
C ARG A 275 6.59 -27.39 -8.56
N GLY A 276 6.90 -28.33 -9.43
CA GLY A 276 6.11 -28.67 -10.63
C GLY A 276 5.13 -29.82 -10.46
N ASP A 277 5.12 -30.54 -9.33
CA ASP A 277 4.37 -31.79 -9.15
C ASP A 277 2.85 -31.61 -9.28
N TRP A 278 2.33 -30.44 -8.93
CA TRP A 278 0.91 -30.11 -9.05
C TRP A 278 0.38 -30.17 -10.49
N ALA A 279 1.25 -30.06 -11.49
CA ALA A 279 0.91 -30.05 -12.91
C ALA A 279 1.26 -31.35 -13.66
N ALA A 280 1.78 -32.37 -12.97
CA ALA A 280 2.33 -33.58 -13.62
C ALA A 280 1.36 -34.34 -14.55
N ASP A 281 0.05 -34.22 -14.32
CA ASP A 281 -1.01 -34.85 -15.13
C ASP A 281 -1.72 -33.88 -16.09
N LEU A 282 -1.29 -32.61 -16.19
CA LEU A 282 -2.00 -31.58 -16.97
C LEU A 282 -1.55 -31.45 -18.44
N ASP A 283 -0.61 -32.26 -18.91
CA ASP A 283 -0.08 -32.17 -20.27
C ASP A 283 0.24 -30.70 -20.66
N VAL A 284 1.16 -30.06 -19.93
CA VAL A 284 1.66 -28.71 -20.17
C VAL A 284 3.16 -28.75 -20.43
N LYS A 285 3.68 -27.81 -21.18
CA LYS A 285 5.11 -27.63 -21.39
C LYS A 285 5.77 -27.25 -20.07
N VAL A 286 6.91 -27.87 -19.76
CA VAL A 286 7.67 -27.60 -18.54
C VAL A 286 9.06 -27.10 -18.92
N ALA A 287 9.40 -25.87 -18.54
CA ALA A 287 10.66 -25.23 -18.87
C ALA A 287 10.96 -25.23 -20.40
N GLU A 288 9.93 -25.08 -21.20
CA GLU A 288 10.00 -25.01 -22.67
C GLU A 288 9.31 -23.74 -23.19
N PRO A 289 9.71 -23.24 -24.36
CA PRO A 289 9.07 -22.08 -24.96
C PRO A 289 7.56 -22.31 -25.20
N ALA A 290 6.75 -21.36 -24.72
CA ALA A 290 5.31 -21.30 -24.93
C ALA A 290 4.85 -19.86 -25.15
N GLU A 291 3.64 -19.65 -25.71
CA GLU A 291 3.09 -18.32 -25.89
C GLU A 291 2.88 -17.62 -24.53
N TYR A 292 2.35 -18.38 -23.57
CA TYR A 292 2.13 -17.93 -22.20
C TYR A 292 2.85 -18.85 -21.21
N ILE A 293 3.56 -18.27 -20.27
CA ILE A 293 4.08 -18.99 -19.10
C ILE A 293 3.20 -18.67 -17.92
N TYR A 294 2.61 -19.69 -17.32
CA TYR A 294 1.94 -19.54 -16.03
C TYR A 294 2.97 -19.59 -14.92
N PHE A 295 3.16 -18.46 -14.25
CA PHE A 295 4.00 -18.34 -13.07
C PHE A 295 3.17 -18.74 -11.84
N ALA A 296 3.36 -19.94 -11.36
CA ALA A 296 2.58 -20.50 -10.26
C ALA A 296 2.78 -19.72 -8.95
N GLY A 297 4.00 -19.26 -8.70
CA GLY A 297 4.38 -18.69 -7.43
C GLY A 297 4.46 -19.75 -6.32
N CYS A 298 4.96 -19.35 -5.16
CA CYS A 298 5.22 -20.31 -4.08
C CYS A 298 3.94 -20.92 -3.50
N ALA A 299 2.86 -20.13 -3.35
CA ALA A 299 1.61 -20.62 -2.79
C ALA A 299 0.98 -21.72 -3.66
N ALA A 300 0.83 -21.48 -4.97
CA ALA A 300 0.26 -22.48 -5.88
C ALA A 300 1.17 -23.69 -6.10
N SER A 301 2.47 -23.57 -5.84
CA SER A 301 3.40 -24.70 -5.95
C SER A 301 3.32 -25.65 -4.76
N PHE A 302 3.07 -25.16 -3.55
CA PHE A 302 3.26 -25.95 -2.32
C PHE A 302 2.02 -26.05 -1.43
N ASP A 303 1.06 -25.12 -1.52
CA ASP A 303 -0.17 -25.17 -0.73
C ASP A 303 -1.30 -25.88 -1.48
N GLU A 304 -1.87 -26.92 -0.88
CA GLU A 304 -2.88 -27.79 -1.52
C GLU A 304 -4.12 -27.03 -2.01
N ARG A 305 -4.55 -26.00 -1.28
CA ARG A 305 -5.69 -25.19 -1.67
C ARG A 305 -5.38 -24.38 -2.92
N ASN A 306 -4.17 -23.81 -2.99
CA ASN A 306 -3.73 -22.96 -4.09
C ASN A 306 -3.25 -23.78 -5.30
N LYS A 307 -2.81 -25.03 -5.13
CA LYS A 307 -2.58 -25.97 -6.25
C LYS A 307 -3.84 -26.16 -7.09
N LYS A 308 -5.02 -26.23 -6.45
CA LYS A 308 -6.31 -26.32 -7.18
C LYS A 308 -6.52 -25.08 -8.06
N VAL A 309 -6.28 -23.89 -7.55
CA VAL A 309 -6.39 -22.63 -8.32
C VAL A 309 -5.46 -22.63 -9.53
N ALA A 310 -4.22 -23.09 -9.38
CA ALA A 310 -3.27 -23.20 -10.48
C ALA A 310 -3.76 -24.18 -11.55
N ARG A 311 -4.25 -25.34 -11.14
CA ARG A 311 -4.80 -26.36 -12.06
C ARG A 311 -6.02 -25.86 -12.81
N ASP A 312 -6.95 -25.18 -12.13
CA ASP A 312 -8.13 -24.61 -12.74
C ASP A 312 -7.74 -23.49 -13.73
N THR A 313 -6.76 -22.64 -13.38
CA THR A 313 -6.24 -21.59 -14.29
C THR A 313 -5.63 -22.20 -15.57
N ILE A 314 -4.77 -23.20 -15.45
CA ILE A 314 -4.20 -23.90 -16.61
C ILE A 314 -5.31 -24.56 -17.45
N SER A 315 -6.29 -25.18 -16.81
CA SER A 315 -7.41 -25.81 -17.52
C SER A 315 -8.22 -24.79 -18.33
N ILE A 316 -8.49 -23.62 -17.76
CA ILE A 316 -9.15 -22.48 -18.44
C ILE A 316 -8.32 -22.02 -19.66
N MET A 317 -7.00 -21.87 -19.49
CA MET A 317 -6.12 -21.45 -20.59
C MET A 317 -6.09 -22.46 -21.72
N LYS A 318 -6.07 -23.76 -21.40
CA LYS A 318 -6.13 -24.85 -22.39
C LYS A 318 -7.49 -24.91 -23.10
N GLU A 319 -8.60 -24.75 -22.37
CA GLU A 319 -9.94 -24.70 -22.93
C GLU A 319 -10.09 -23.57 -23.96
N ALA A 320 -9.47 -22.42 -23.67
CA ALA A 320 -9.40 -21.30 -24.61
C ALA A 320 -8.43 -21.53 -25.79
N GLY A 321 -7.77 -22.69 -25.87
CA GLY A 321 -6.86 -23.05 -26.96
C GLY A 321 -5.50 -22.36 -26.92
N LEU A 322 -5.06 -21.87 -25.75
CA LEU A 322 -3.77 -21.20 -25.61
C LEU A 322 -2.61 -22.22 -25.54
N ASP A 323 -1.45 -21.83 -26.10
CA ASP A 323 -0.18 -22.52 -25.90
C ASP A 323 0.43 -22.06 -24.55
N VAL A 324 0.33 -22.92 -23.53
CA VAL A 324 0.71 -22.60 -22.16
C VAL A 324 1.79 -23.54 -21.65
N GLY A 325 2.75 -22.97 -20.92
CA GLY A 325 3.82 -23.66 -20.22
C GLY A 325 3.95 -23.21 -18.76
N ILE A 326 4.73 -23.97 -18.01
CA ILE A 326 5.16 -23.66 -16.65
C ILE A 326 6.68 -23.76 -16.54
N LEU A 327 7.26 -23.13 -15.55
CA LEU A 327 8.72 -23.22 -15.31
C LEU A 327 9.11 -24.46 -14.50
N GLY A 328 8.17 -25.06 -13.75
CA GLY A 328 8.42 -26.21 -12.92
C GLY A 328 9.51 -25.92 -11.88
N MET A 329 10.49 -26.81 -11.75
CA MET A 329 11.60 -26.67 -10.80
C MET A 329 12.54 -25.48 -11.09
N GLN A 330 12.47 -24.87 -12.27
CA GLN A 330 13.27 -23.68 -12.62
C GLN A 330 12.62 -22.38 -12.13
N GLU A 331 11.36 -22.42 -11.65
CA GLU A 331 10.70 -21.26 -11.08
C GLU A 331 11.23 -20.97 -9.67
N GLY A 332 11.78 -19.77 -9.45
CA GLY A 332 12.07 -19.24 -8.13
C GLY A 332 10.91 -18.41 -7.55
N CYS A 333 10.97 -18.08 -6.26
CA CYS A 333 10.08 -17.06 -5.71
C CYS A 333 10.27 -15.73 -6.46
N SER A 334 9.20 -14.95 -6.64
CA SER A 334 9.30 -13.60 -7.22
C SER A 334 10.10 -12.62 -6.34
N GLY A 335 10.37 -13.00 -5.07
CA GLY A 335 11.11 -12.17 -4.13
C GLY A 335 10.26 -11.13 -3.37
N ASP A 336 8.94 -11.06 -3.60
CA ASP A 336 8.08 -10.08 -2.92
C ASP A 336 8.24 -10.10 -1.40
N ALA A 337 8.23 -11.30 -0.78
CA ALA A 337 8.36 -11.43 0.67
C ALA A 337 9.69 -10.85 1.20
N ALA A 338 10.81 -11.16 0.53
CA ALA A 338 12.12 -10.61 0.89
C ALA A 338 12.14 -9.08 0.75
N ARG A 339 11.61 -8.56 -0.37
CA ARG A 339 11.57 -7.12 -0.63
C ARG A 339 10.73 -6.36 0.39
N ARG A 340 9.53 -6.85 0.72
CA ARG A 340 8.63 -6.23 1.71
C ARG A 340 9.17 -6.35 3.14
N ALA A 341 9.97 -7.38 3.42
CA ALA A 341 10.71 -7.52 4.66
C ALA A 341 11.91 -6.57 4.78
N GLY A 342 12.40 -6.02 3.65
CA GLY A 342 13.58 -5.17 3.60
C GLY A 342 14.88 -5.89 3.22
N ASN A 343 14.84 -7.20 2.94
CA ASN A 343 16.00 -7.91 2.41
C ASN A 343 16.09 -7.72 0.88
N GLU A 344 16.54 -6.54 0.48
CA GLU A 344 16.62 -6.14 -0.91
C GLU A 344 17.72 -6.90 -1.67
N TYR A 345 18.81 -7.30 -0.99
CA TYR A 345 19.85 -8.12 -1.59
C TYR A 345 19.30 -9.47 -2.05
N LEU A 346 18.57 -10.16 -1.16
CA LEU A 346 17.94 -11.44 -1.50
C LEU A 346 16.88 -11.27 -2.59
N PHE A 347 16.11 -10.17 -2.54
CA PHE A 347 15.15 -9.86 -3.61
C PHE A 347 15.85 -9.74 -4.97
N GLN A 348 16.91 -8.94 -5.06
CA GLN A 348 17.65 -8.75 -6.31
C GLN A 348 18.25 -10.04 -6.83
N MET A 349 18.83 -10.88 -5.96
CA MET A 349 19.35 -12.20 -6.31
C MET A 349 18.26 -13.09 -6.93
N LEU A 350 17.07 -13.14 -6.33
CA LEU A 350 15.93 -13.91 -6.85
C LEU A 350 15.42 -13.34 -8.18
N ALA A 351 15.39 -12.01 -8.33
CA ALA A 351 14.97 -11.34 -9.55
C ALA A 351 15.93 -11.64 -10.71
N GLU A 352 17.23 -11.49 -10.50
CA GLU A 352 18.26 -11.77 -11.51
C GLU A 352 18.23 -13.26 -11.93
N THR A 353 18.05 -14.18 -10.98
CA THR A 353 17.93 -15.62 -11.27
C THR A 353 16.69 -15.94 -12.11
N ASN A 354 15.53 -15.38 -11.75
CA ASN A 354 14.30 -15.59 -12.54
C ASN A 354 14.43 -14.97 -13.94
N LEU A 355 15.01 -13.77 -14.08
CA LEU A 355 15.22 -13.11 -15.36
C LEU A 355 16.16 -13.92 -16.27
N ALA A 356 17.23 -14.49 -15.73
CA ALA A 356 18.12 -15.38 -16.48
C ALA A 356 17.37 -16.63 -16.98
N THR A 357 16.50 -17.23 -16.14
CA THR A 357 15.63 -18.35 -16.54
C THR A 357 14.65 -17.95 -17.64
N PHE A 358 14.04 -16.75 -17.53
CA PHE A 358 13.12 -16.23 -18.55
C PHE A 358 13.80 -16.00 -19.89
N GLU A 359 15.03 -15.49 -19.87
CA GLU A 359 15.84 -15.28 -21.08
C GLU A 359 16.21 -16.62 -21.73
N GLU A 360 16.66 -17.60 -20.95
CA GLU A 360 17.04 -18.94 -21.44
C GLU A 360 15.86 -19.66 -22.13
N ILE A 361 14.67 -19.57 -21.53
CA ILE A 361 13.44 -20.21 -22.07
C ILE A 361 12.80 -19.37 -23.18
N GLY A 362 13.10 -18.07 -23.23
CA GLY A 362 12.50 -17.13 -24.18
C GLY A 362 11.11 -16.65 -23.78
N VAL A 363 10.87 -16.50 -22.47
CA VAL A 363 9.59 -16.03 -21.89
C VAL A 363 9.28 -14.60 -22.34
N LYS A 364 8.07 -14.35 -22.84
CA LYS A 364 7.59 -13.03 -23.25
C LYS A 364 6.30 -12.61 -22.54
N LYS A 365 5.42 -13.56 -22.25
CA LYS A 365 4.15 -13.32 -21.60
C LYS A 365 4.01 -14.22 -20.37
N ILE A 366 3.73 -13.61 -19.23
CA ILE A 366 3.54 -14.29 -17.95
C ILE A 366 2.10 -14.07 -17.46
N VAL A 367 1.48 -15.13 -16.95
CA VAL A 367 0.21 -15.09 -16.25
C VAL A 367 0.44 -15.52 -14.81
N ALA A 368 0.00 -14.71 -13.84
CA ALA A 368 0.13 -15.01 -12.42
C ALA A 368 -1.21 -14.90 -11.70
N SER A 369 -1.51 -15.82 -10.78
CA SER A 369 -2.71 -15.75 -9.94
C SER A 369 -2.49 -14.95 -8.64
N CYS A 370 -1.23 -14.63 -8.31
CA CYS A 370 -0.89 -13.83 -7.15
C CYS A 370 -0.67 -12.37 -7.54
N PRO A 371 -1.44 -11.40 -7.01
CA PRO A 371 -1.23 -9.97 -7.26
C PRO A 371 0.14 -9.45 -6.83
N HIS A 372 0.75 -10.04 -5.81
CA HIS A 372 2.11 -9.69 -5.39
C HIS A 372 3.12 -10.11 -6.48
N CYS A 373 3.05 -11.35 -6.96
CA CYS A 373 3.89 -11.79 -8.09
C CYS A 373 3.61 -10.96 -9.35
N PHE A 374 2.33 -10.70 -9.67
CA PHE A 374 1.93 -9.84 -10.78
C PHE A 374 2.58 -8.46 -10.72
N HIS A 375 2.55 -7.81 -9.53
CA HIS A 375 3.18 -6.51 -9.32
C HIS A 375 4.70 -6.58 -9.42
N THR A 376 5.31 -7.53 -8.71
CA THR A 376 6.76 -7.68 -8.64
C THR A 376 7.36 -7.97 -10.02
N LEU A 377 6.84 -8.98 -10.73
CA LEU A 377 7.29 -9.34 -12.08
C LEU A 377 6.98 -8.25 -13.11
N GLY A 378 5.78 -7.65 -13.05
CA GLY A 378 5.29 -6.73 -14.07
C GLY A 378 5.73 -5.27 -13.89
N LYS A 379 6.15 -4.86 -12.69
CA LYS A 379 6.53 -3.49 -12.38
C LYS A 379 7.95 -3.38 -11.84
N GLU A 380 8.29 -4.17 -10.83
CA GLU A 380 9.56 -4.02 -10.13
C GLU A 380 10.74 -4.68 -10.87
N TYR A 381 10.52 -5.81 -11.54
CA TYR A 381 11.56 -6.46 -12.37
C TYR A 381 12.03 -5.61 -13.56
N LYS A 382 11.26 -4.58 -13.94
CA LYS A 382 11.67 -3.64 -15.00
C LYS A 382 12.95 -2.89 -14.67
N ASP A 383 13.18 -2.60 -13.39
CA ASP A 383 14.42 -1.95 -12.94
C ASP A 383 15.65 -2.89 -13.08
N TYR A 384 15.42 -4.20 -13.24
CA TYR A 384 16.45 -5.25 -13.28
C TYR A 384 16.62 -5.90 -14.67
N GLY A 385 15.96 -5.38 -15.71
CA GLY A 385 16.08 -5.89 -17.09
C GLY A 385 14.84 -6.65 -17.60
N GLY A 386 13.74 -6.65 -16.86
CA GLY A 386 12.48 -7.31 -17.25
C GLY A 386 11.51 -6.43 -18.05
N GLU A 387 11.97 -5.38 -18.78
CA GLU A 387 11.10 -4.44 -19.48
C GLU A 387 10.29 -5.08 -20.61
N ASP A 388 10.85 -6.09 -21.28
CA ASP A 388 10.26 -6.76 -22.45
C ASP A 388 9.27 -7.87 -22.06
N ILE A 389 9.04 -8.11 -20.77
CA ILE A 389 8.12 -9.15 -20.28
C ILE A 389 6.76 -8.53 -20.01
N GLU A 390 5.75 -9.03 -20.68
CA GLU A 390 4.35 -8.71 -20.42
C GLU A 390 3.82 -9.61 -19.30
N VAL A 391 3.27 -9.03 -18.25
CA VAL A 391 2.72 -9.77 -17.11
C VAL A 391 1.25 -9.44 -16.96
N MET A 392 0.41 -10.46 -16.89
CA MET A 392 -1.04 -10.34 -16.69
C MET A 392 -1.45 -11.07 -15.41
N HIS A 393 -2.43 -10.53 -14.72
CA HIS A 393 -3.12 -11.29 -13.67
C HIS A 393 -4.10 -12.27 -14.33
N HIS A 394 -4.31 -13.46 -13.75
CA HIS A 394 -5.18 -14.48 -14.36
C HIS A 394 -6.60 -13.98 -14.62
N SER A 395 -7.15 -13.10 -13.77
CA SER A 395 -8.47 -12.51 -13.99
C SER A 395 -8.52 -11.60 -15.22
N GLN A 396 -7.42 -10.90 -15.54
CA GLN A 396 -7.32 -10.08 -16.75
C GLN A 396 -7.33 -10.96 -17.99
N LEU A 397 -6.55 -12.05 -17.97
CA LEU A 397 -6.53 -13.02 -19.08
C LEU A 397 -7.90 -13.66 -19.27
N ILE A 398 -8.55 -14.15 -18.21
CA ILE A 398 -9.87 -14.78 -18.28
C ILE A 398 -10.89 -13.81 -18.88
N ASN A 399 -10.99 -12.59 -18.36
CA ASN A 399 -11.89 -11.57 -18.90
C ASN A 399 -11.61 -11.27 -20.38
N HIS A 400 -10.35 -11.17 -20.77
CA HIS A 400 -9.96 -10.97 -22.17
C HIS A 400 -10.43 -12.12 -23.08
N LEU A 401 -10.25 -13.36 -22.66
CA LEU A 401 -10.67 -14.55 -23.39
C LEU A 401 -12.20 -14.65 -23.52
N GLN A 402 -12.95 -14.24 -22.50
CA GLN A 402 -14.41 -14.15 -22.53
C GLN A 402 -14.87 -13.09 -23.56
N VAL A 403 -14.26 -11.90 -23.54
CA VAL A 403 -14.55 -10.83 -24.51
C VAL A 403 -14.23 -11.27 -25.96
N GLU A 404 -13.21 -12.09 -26.17
CA GLU A 404 -12.88 -12.67 -27.48
C GLU A 404 -13.81 -13.83 -27.89
N GLY A 405 -14.69 -14.28 -27.01
CA GLY A 405 -15.57 -15.43 -27.24
C GLY A 405 -14.86 -16.78 -27.25
N LYS A 406 -13.66 -16.86 -26.66
CA LYS A 406 -12.90 -18.10 -26.49
C LYS A 406 -13.30 -18.88 -25.24
N LEU A 407 -13.95 -18.22 -24.30
CA LEU A 407 -14.58 -18.80 -23.12
C LEU A 407 -16.07 -18.44 -23.11
N PRO A 408 -16.92 -19.23 -22.41
CA PRO A 408 -18.34 -18.93 -22.31
C PRO A 408 -18.59 -17.61 -21.57
N ASP A 409 -19.78 -17.03 -21.80
CA ASP A 409 -20.23 -15.84 -21.05
C ASP A 409 -20.21 -16.12 -19.55
N PRO A 410 -19.65 -15.21 -18.73
CA PRO A 410 -19.45 -15.46 -17.32
C PRO A 410 -20.78 -15.51 -16.55
N GLN A 411 -20.92 -16.48 -15.68
CA GLN A 411 -22.05 -16.67 -14.75
C GLN A 411 -21.53 -17.29 -13.46
N HIS A 412 -22.30 -17.22 -12.41
CA HIS A 412 -22.04 -17.93 -11.14
C HIS A 412 -23.34 -18.38 -10.49
N ASP A 413 -23.26 -19.41 -9.67
CA ASP A 413 -24.36 -19.89 -8.88
C ASP A 413 -24.35 -19.22 -7.49
N GLY A 414 -25.54 -18.96 -6.94
CA GLY A 414 -25.69 -18.33 -5.63
C GLY A 414 -25.34 -16.84 -5.63
N SER A 415 -25.27 -16.26 -4.45
CA SER A 415 -24.91 -14.85 -4.23
C SER A 415 -23.41 -14.71 -3.98
N VAL A 416 -22.74 -13.83 -4.75
CA VAL A 416 -21.30 -13.62 -4.69
C VAL A 416 -20.96 -12.20 -4.25
N THR A 417 -20.04 -12.10 -3.29
CA THR A 417 -19.31 -10.87 -2.97
C THR A 417 -17.85 -10.98 -3.41
N TYR A 418 -17.13 -9.87 -3.52
CA TYR A 418 -15.74 -9.86 -3.94
C TYR A 418 -14.83 -9.16 -2.94
N HIS A 419 -13.70 -9.77 -2.64
CA HIS A 419 -12.61 -9.11 -1.91
C HIS A 419 -11.59 -8.56 -2.89
N ASP A 420 -11.46 -7.23 -2.98
CA ASP A 420 -10.42 -6.58 -3.78
C ASP A 420 -9.04 -6.74 -3.12
N PRO A 421 -8.12 -7.52 -3.70
CA PRO A 421 -6.74 -7.59 -3.22
C PRO A 421 -6.06 -6.23 -3.39
N CYS A 422 -5.36 -5.74 -2.35
CA CYS A 422 -4.77 -4.41 -2.39
C CYS A 422 -3.76 -4.22 -3.53
N TYR A 423 -2.95 -5.23 -3.83
CA TYR A 423 -1.96 -5.18 -4.91
C TYR A 423 -2.58 -5.27 -6.32
N LEU A 424 -3.76 -5.86 -6.47
CA LEU A 424 -4.47 -5.88 -7.74
C LEU A 424 -5.30 -4.60 -7.94
N GLY A 425 -6.20 -4.32 -6.99
CA GLY A 425 -7.19 -3.23 -7.13
C GLY A 425 -6.61 -1.84 -6.88
N ARG A 426 -6.07 -1.58 -5.67
CA ARG A 426 -5.56 -0.25 -5.30
C ARG A 426 -4.26 0.08 -6.01
N ILE A 427 -3.29 -0.81 -5.95
CA ILE A 427 -1.93 -0.61 -6.46
C ILE A 427 -1.88 -0.86 -7.97
N GLY A 428 -2.45 -1.97 -8.42
CA GLY A 428 -2.48 -2.34 -9.84
C GLY A 428 -3.52 -1.58 -10.68
N GLY A 429 -4.54 -1.00 -10.02
CA GLY A 429 -5.63 -0.28 -10.69
C GLY A 429 -6.65 -1.20 -11.35
N GLU A 430 -6.54 -2.52 -11.19
CA GLU A 430 -7.41 -3.50 -11.83
C GLU A 430 -8.62 -3.81 -10.94
N LEU A 431 -9.76 -3.25 -11.27
CA LEU A 431 -11.00 -3.39 -10.53
C LEU A 431 -12.09 -4.12 -11.33
N GLU A 432 -12.07 -3.99 -12.66
CA GLU A 432 -13.15 -4.44 -13.53
C GLU A 432 -12.97 -5.89 -13.98
N ALA A 433 -11.78 -6.28 -14.43
CA ALA A 433 -11.55 -7.62 -14.96
C ALA A 433 -11.88 -8.74 -13.97
N PRO A 434 -11.54 -8.64 -12.65
CA PRO A 434 -11.92 -9.64 -11.66
C PRO A 434 -13.44 -9.83 -11.55
N ARG A 435 -14.19 -8.73 -11.56
CA ARG A 435 -15.66 -8.75 -11.48
C ARG A 435 -16.29 -9.29 -12.75
N ASN A 436 -15.82 -8.82 -13.90
CA ASN A 436 -16.30 -9.26 -15.19
C ASN A 436 -16.06 -10.76 -15.40
N ALA A 437 -14.90 -11.26 -15.01
CA ALA A 437 -14.53 -12.67 -15.19
C ALA A 437 -15.50 -13.65 -14.51
N ILE A 438 -16.14 -13.25 -13.42
CA ILE A 438 -17.12 -14.08 -12.69
C ILE A 438 -18.58 -13.74 -12.99
N GLY A 439 -18.86 -12.83 -13.94
CA GLY A 439 -20.22 -12.45 -14.29
C GLY A 439 -20.84 -11.34 -13.43
N GLY A 440 -20.01 -10.66 -12.65
CA GLY A 440 -20.43 -9.58 -11.75
C GLY A 440 -20.36 -9.96 -10.27
N VAL A 441 -20.77 -9.02 -9.42
CA VAL A 441 -20.82 -9.16 -7.97
C VAL A 441 -22.22 -8.75 -7.52
N ASP A 442 -22.92 -9.61 -6.77
CA ASP A 442 -24.30 -9.34 -6.34
C ASP A 442 -24.36 -8.31 -5.22
N VAL A 443 -23.42 -8.39 -4.28
CA VAL A 443 -23.36 -7.53 -3.11
C VAL A 443 -21.91 -7.10 -2.86
N GLU A 444 -21.65 -5.80 -2.93
CA GLU A 444 -20.35 -5.26 -2.58
C GLU A 444 -20.19 -5.11 -1.06
N THR A 445 -18.94 -5.22 -0.59
CA THR A 445 -18.59 -4.89 0.79
C THR A 445 -18.62 -3.37 1.00
N GLU A 446 -18.73 -2.91 2.27
CA GLU A 446 -18.73 -1.47 2.59
C GLU A 446 -17.46 -0.77 2.05
N ARG A 447 -16.30 -1.40 2.26
CA ARG A 447 -15.00 -0.92 1.74
C ARG A 447 -14.60 -1.76 0.53
N THR A 448 -14.76 -1.22 -0.66
CA THR A 448 -14.57 -1.91 -1.94
C THR A 448 -13.63 -1.14 -2.88
N GLY A 449 -13.11 -1.77 -3.90
CA GLY A 449 -12.25 -1.19 -4.91
C GLY A 449 -10.95 -0.62 -4.30
N LYS A 450 -10.59 0.61 -4.67
CA LYS A 450 -9.41 1.28 -4.12
C LYS A 450 -9.48 1.53 -2.61
N SER A 451 -10.70 1.59 -2.04
CA SER A 451 -10.93 1.76 -0.61
C SER A 451 -11.01 0.44 0.16
N SER A 452 -10.84 -0.70 -0.50
CA SER A 452 -10.90 -2.04 0.10
C SER A 452 -10.00 -2.16 1.32
N PHE A 453 -10.49 -2.86 2.36
CA PHE A 453 -9.68 -3.15 3.55
C PHE A 453 -8.76 -4.34 3.29
N CYS A 454 -7.53 -4.28 3.80
CA CYS A 454 -6.51 -5.31 3.62
C CYS A 454 -6.93 -6.64 4.26
N CYS A 455 -6.53 -7.76 3.65
CA CYS A 455 -6.67 -9.10 4.25
C CYS A 455 -5.68 -9.38 5.39
N GLY A 456 -4.60 -8.59 5.49
CA GLY A 456 -3.59 -8.72 6.54
C GLY A 456 -2.27 -9.39 6.13
N ALA A 457 -2.18 -10.03 4.97
CA ALA A 457 -1.00 -10.81 4.58
C ALA A 457 0.18 -9.99 4.04
N GLY A 458 -0.09 -8.78 3.48
CA GLY A 458 0.93 -7.95 2.83
C GLY A 458 2.04 -7.49 3.78
N GLY A 459 3.13 -6.94 3.22
CA GLY A 459 4.26 -6.45 4.02
C GLY A 459 4.99 -7.52 4.79
N ALA A 460 5.05 -8.72 4.23
CA ALA A 460 5.60 -9.94 4.85
C ALA A 460 4.84 -10.43 6.10
N GLN A 461 3.67 -9.86 6.45
CA GLN A 461 2.88 -10.27 7.63
C GLN A 461 2.42 -11.73 7.57
N MET A 462 2.31 -12.31 6.36
CA MET A 462 1.99 -13.74 6.19
C MET A 462 3.00 -14.66 6.86
N TRP A 463 4.22 -14.18 7.05
CA TRP A 463 5.38 -14.91 7.56
C TRP A 463 5.79 -14.47 8.97
N MET A 464 4.98 -13.64 9.61
CA MET A 464 5.18 -13.13 10.97
C MET A 464 4.14 -13.67 11.94
N GLU A 465 4.46 -13.70 13.23
CA GLU A 465 3.45 -13.95 14.25
C GLU A 465 2.65 -12.68 14.52
N GLU A 466 1.32 -12.74 14.41
CA GLU A 466 0.47 -11.58 14.64
C GLU A 466 -0.04 -11.54 16.08
N HIS A 467 0.44 -10.57 16.85
CA HIS A 467 -0.06 -10.25 18.18
C HIS A 467 -1.03 -9.06 18.11
N VAL A 468 -2.15 -9.17 18.80
CA VAL A 468 -3.12 -8.09 18.98
C VAL A 468 -3.48 -7.98 20.46
N ASP A 469 -3.67 -6.75 20.94
CA ASP A 469 -4.05 -6.49 22.32
C ASP A 469 -5.48 -6.93 22.61
N ASP A 470 -5.78 -7.19 23.89
CA ASP A 470 -7.13 -7.53 24.35
C ASP A 470 -8.15 -6.48 23.91
N GLY A 471 -9.23 -6.94 23.29
CA GLY A 471 -10.33 -6.09 22.80
C GLY A 471 -10.19 -5.64 21.35
N TYR A 472 -9.11 -6.01 20.68
CA TYR A 472 -8.95 -5.81 19.23
C TYR A 472 -9.07 -7.12 18.47
N ASP A 473 -9.46 -7.03 17.20
CA ASP A 473 -9.47 -8.16 16.27
C ASP A 473 -8.22 -8.10 15.37
N ARG A 474 -7.74 -9.27 14.94
CA ARG A 474 -6.74 -9.38 13.87
C ARG A 474 -7.25 -8.75 12.57
N VAL A 475 -6.33 -8.29 11.71
CA VAL A 475 -6.69 -7.61 10.45
C VAL A 475 -7.61 -8.48 9.57
N ASN A 476 -7.31 -9.78 9.44
CA ASN A 476 -8.14 -10.71 8.66
C ASN A 476 -9.54 -10.90 9.25
N VAL A 477 -9.66 -10.93 10.58
CA VAL A 477 -10.95 -11.03 11.28
C VAL A 477 -11.82 -9.79 11.04
N ILE A 478 -11.22 -8.58 11.11
CA ILE A 478 -11.94 -7.32 10.81
C ILE A 478 -12.47 -7.38 9.37
N ARG A 479 -11.66 -7.80 8.40
CA ARG A 479 -12.09 -7.90 7.01
C ARG A 479 -13.15 -8.98 6.81
N SER A 480 -13.01 -10.13 7.46
CA SER A 480 -13.96 -11.24 7.35
C SER A 480 -15.32 -10.89 7.97
N LYS A 481 -15.37 -10.14 9.06
CA LYS A 481 -16.63 -9.60 9.62
C LYS A 481 -17.34 -8.69 8.61
N GLU A 482 -16.61 -7.83 7.91
CA GLU A 482 -17.20 -6.98 6.87
C GLU A 482 -17.72 -7.79 5.68
N ILE A 483 -16.96 -8.79 5.22
CA ILE A 483 -17.36 -9.70 4.14
C ILE A 483 -18.61 -10.49 4.56
N ALA A 484 -18.61 -11.10 5.73
CA ALA A 484 -19.76 -11.88 6.23
C ALA A 484 -21.02 -11.02 6.39
N SER A 485 -20.88 -9.70 6.66
CA SER A 485 -22.01 -8.78 6.78
C SER A 485 -22.77 -8.55 5.47
N THR A 486 -22.21 -8.93 4.32
CA THR A 486 -22.89 -8.88 3.01
C THR A 486 -24.01 -9.90 2.91
N GLY A 487 -23.92 -11.01 3.64
CA GLY A 487 -24.86 -12.12 3.57
C GLY A 487 -24.76 -12.94 2.28
N ALA A 488 -23.70 -12.77 1.48
CA ALA A 488 -23.47 -13.57 0.28
C ALA A 488 -23.13 -15.03 0.64
N ASP A 489 -23.39 -15.95 -0.28
CA ASP A 489 -23.04 -17.38 -0.10
C ASP A 489 -21.54 -17.60 -0.28
N THR A 490 -20.94 -16.88 -1.22
CA THR A 490 -19.53 -17.02 -1.60
C THR A 490 -18.82 -15.68 -1.61
N VAL A 491 -17.57 -15.64 -1.10
CA VAL A 491 -16.63 -14.56 -1.36
C VAL A 491 -15.63 -14.99 -2.43
N ALA A 492 -15.64 -14.28 -3.55
CA ALA A 492 -14.65 -14.44 -4.59
C ALA A 492 -13.36 -13.70 -4.23
N VAL A 493 -12.22 -14.31 -4.49
CA VAL A 493 -10.88 -13.76 -4.28
C VAL A 493 -10.03 -13.94 -5.55
N GLY A 494 -9.02 -13.11 -5.74
CA GLY A 494 -8.04 -13.25 -6.80
C GLY A 494 -6.62 -13.14 -6.24
N CYS A 495 -6.34 -13.86 -5.16
CA CYS A 495 -5.04 -13.83 -4.50
C CYS A 495 -4.92 -15.01 -3.53
N PRO A 496 -3.86 -15.82 -3.61
CA PRO A 496 -3.67 -16.98 -2.74
C PRO A 496 -3.57 -16.59 -1.25
N PHE A 497 -2.85 -15.52 -0.95
CA PHE A 497 -2.74 -15.03 0.43
C PHE A 497 -4.05 -14.46 0.97
N CYS A 498 -4.82 -13.74 0.14
CA CYS A 498 -6.15 -13.30 0.54
C CYS A 498 -7.09 -14.49 0.78
N SER A 499 -7.02 -15.53 -0.05
CA SER A 499 -7.77 -16.78 0.14
C SER A 499 -7.49 -17.38 1.53
N THR A 500 -6.22 -17.56 1.88
CA THR A 500 -5.81 -18.10 3.18
C THR A 500 -6.30 -17.23 4.34
N MET A 501 -6.03 -15.90 4.29
CA MET A 501 -6.37 -14.99 5.38
C MET A 501 -7.87 -14.83 5.59
N ILE A 502 -8.67 -14.80 4.51
CA ILE A 502 -10.12 -14.68 4.61
C ILE A 502 -10.74 -15.98 5.09
N THR A 503 -10.25 -17.14 4.62
CA THR A 503 -10.69 -18.46 5.12
C THR A 503 -10.47 -18.58 6.63
N ASP A 504 -9.26 -18.23 7.10
CA ASP A 504 -8.93 -18.21 8.52
C ASP A 504 -9.83 -17.24 9.30
N GLY A 505 -10.00 -16.02 8.81
CA GLY A 505 -10.82 -15.02 9.45
C GLY A 505 -12.32 -15.36 9.49
N LEU A 506 -12.88 -15.96 8.43
CA LEU A 506 -14.27 -16.47 8.41
C LEU A 506 -14.44 -17.63 9.38
N SER A 507 -13.47 -18.55 9.44
CA SER A 507 -13.46 -19.65 10.41
C SER A 507 -13.43 -19.12 11.85
N ALA A 508 -12.62 -18.11 12.13
CA ALA A 508 -12.51 -17.48 13.46
C ALA A 508 -13.82 -16.86 13.95
N ILE A 509 -14.68 -16.39 13.04
CA ILE A 509 -16.00 -15.83 13.39
C ILE A 509 -17.15 -16.84 13.24
N GLY A 510 -16.86 -18.11 12.89
CA GLY A 510 -17.86 -19.17 12.72
C GLY A 510 -18.78 -18.97 11.51
N SER A 511 -18.30 -18.31 10.44
CA SER A 511 -19.06 -18.13 9.20
C SER A 511 -18.89 -19.35 8.29
N GLU A 512 -19.99 -19.79 7.66
CA GLU A 512 -20.02 -20.90 6.68
C GLU A 512 -19.88 -20.39 5.22
N MET A 513 -19.62 -19.10 5.01
CA MET A 513 -19.42 -18.51 3.68
C MET A 513 -18.25 -19.18 2.96
N GLU A 514 -18.46 -19.60 1.72
CA GLU A 514 -17.40 -20.21 0.90
C GLU A 514 -16.39 -19.16 0.41
N VAL A 515 -15.12 -19.54 0.39
CA VAL A 515 -14.05 -18.75 -0.24
C VAL A 515 -13.64 -19.43 -1.53
N LYS A 516 -13.83 -18.77 -2.68
CA LYS A 516 -13.44 -19.30 -3.98
C LYS A 516 -12.55 -18.31 -4.73
N ASP A 517 -11.51 -18.84 -5.37
CA ASP A 517 -10.76 -18.04 -6.34
C ASP A 517 -11.57 -17.83 -7.62
N ILE A 518 -11.31 -16.72 -8.34
CA ILE A 518 -11.92 -16.42 -9.63
C ILE A 518 -11.79 -17.60 -10.60
N ALA A 519 -10.61 -18.23 -10.67
CA ALA A 519 -10.38 -19.37 -11.54
C ALA A 519 -11.26 -20.58 -11.19
N GLU A 520 -11.54 -20.81 -9.93
CA GLU A 520 -12.43 -21.90 -9.50
C GLU A 520 -13.86 -21.67 -9.95
N ILE A 521 -14.39 -20.45 -9.76
CA ILE A 521 -15.74 -20.07 -10.17
C ILE A 521 -15.90 -20.25 -11.68
N VAL A 522 -14.95 -19.74 -12.45
CA VAL A 522 -14.98 -19.83 -13.92
C VAL A 522 -14.84 -21.28 -14.39
N TRP A 523 -13.95 -22.07 -13.81
CA TRP A 523 -13.76 -23.45 -14.21
C TRP A 523 -14.94 -24.36 -13.84
N GLU A 524 -15.59 -24.14 -12.69
CA GLU A 524 -16.82 -24.83 -12.31
C GLU A 524 -17.93 -24.57 -13.32
N GLN A 525 -18.07 -23.34 -13.80
CA GLN A 525 -19.04 -22.96 -14.80
C GLN A 525 -18.75 -23.62 -16.19
N ILE A 526 -17.50 -23.62 -16.63
CA ILE A 526 -17.11 -24.29 -17.89
C ILE A 526 -17.52 -25.75 -17.84
N LYS A 527 -17.17 -26.46 -16.77
CA LYS A 527 -17.54 -27.88 -16.58
C LYS A 527 -19.06 -28.10 -16.54
N ALA A 528 -19.82 -27.20 -15.96
CA ALA A 528 -21.28 -27.30 -15.92
C ALA A 528 -21.89 -27.16 -17.33
N ASN A 529 -21.36 -26.27 -18.15
CA ASN A 529 -21.79 -26.09 -19.55
C ASN A 529 -21.50 -27.33 -20.39
N ASP A 530 -20.30 -27.92 -20.25
CA ASP A 530 -19.93 -29.15 -20.97
C ASP A 530 -20.81 -30.35 -20.58
N ALA A 531 -21.20 -30.46 -19.31
CA ALA A 531 -22.09 -31.50 -18.83
C ALA A 531 -23.56 -31.35 -19.31
N ALA A 532 -23.94 -30.15 -19.76
CA ALA A 532 -25.28 -29.83 -20.26
C ALA A 532 -25.44 -30.05 -21.78
N ILE A 533 -24.34 -30.23 -22.50
CA ILE A 533 -24.29 -30.55 -23.94
C ILE A 533 -24.22 -32.07 -24.16
#